data_e8ed38369a6aca49b3aec58030d27faf
#
_entry.id   e8ed38369a6aca49b3aec58030d27faf
#
_cell.length_a   1.000
_cell.length_b   1.000
_cell.length_c   1.000
_cell.angle_alpha   90.00
_cell.angle_beta   90.00
_cell.angle_gamma   90.00
#
_symmetry.space_group_name_H-M   'P 1'
#
loop_
_entity.id
_entity.type
_entity.pdbx_description
1 polymer ?
#
loop_
_entity_poly.entity_id
_entity_poly.type
_entity_poly.pdbx_seq_one_letter_code
_entity_poly.pdbx_strand_id
1 'polypeptide(L)'
;MATERIELTILRNLLFTEEYYRKVVPFLKAEYFQEHDEKIIFEEIQDFSGKYDKVPTQEVLLINLQNRTDLTEEAFNNAVATVKSLTDEWVDFDWVLDATEKWCQDRAIYLALMQSIKIADGGDSKLDKGAIPSILQDALAVSFDEHIGHDYIEQSKDRYEFYHKVEEKIPFDLEKFNYITKGGIPNKTLNIALAGTGV
;
A
#
# COMPACT_ATOMS: atom_id res chain seq x y z
N MET A 1 -31.26 2.24 -8.69
CA MET A 1 -30.35 1.93 -7.60
C MET A 1 -29.15 2.86 -7.79
N ALA A 2 -28.88 3.76 -6.86
CA ALA A 2 -27.64 4.55 -6.90
C ALA A 2 -26.50 3.55 -6.69
N THR A 3 -25.50 3.55 -7.57
CA THR A 3 -24.28 2.75 -7.38
C THR A 3 -23.63 3.28 -6.12
N GLU A 4 -23.50 2.42 -5.11
CA GLU A 4 -22.82 2.78 -3.86
C GLU A 4 -21.40 3.20 -4.20
N ARG A 5 -20.95 4.35 -3.68
CA ARG A 5 -19.62 4.87 -3.93
C ARG A 5 -18.60 4.02 -3.16
N ILE A 6 -17.47 3.75 -3.79
CA ILE A 6 -16.42 2.92 -3.17
C ILE A 6 -15.93 3.51 -1.85
N GLU A 7 -15.89 4.83 -1.71
CA GLU A 7 -15.50 5.54 -0.49
C GLU A 7 -16.38 5.17 0.70
N LEU A 8 -17.69 5.09 0.50
CA LEU A 8 -18.63 4.67 1.55
C LEU A 8 -18.42 3.20 1.92
N THR A 9 -18.18 2.34 0.93
CA THR A 9 -17.85 0.93 1.16
C THR A 9 -16.55 0.79 1.98
N ILE A 10 -15.53 1.59 1.67
CA ILE A 10 -14.27 1.63 2.43
C ILE A 10 -14.54 2.05 3.88
N LEU A 11 -15.20 3.18 4.11
CA LEU A 11 -15.50 3.69 5.46
C LEU A 11 -16.31 2.69 6.28
N ARG A 12 -17.31 2.03 5.65
CA ARG A 12 -18.09 0.98 6.27
C ARG A 12 -17.22 -0.19 6.73
N ASN A 13 -16.38 -0.73 5.85
CA ASN A 13 -15.52 -1.85 6.20
C ASN A 13 -14.43 -1.47 7.22
N LEU A 14 -13.98 -0.22 7.24
CA LEU A 14 -13.09 0.29 8.30
C LEU A 14 -13.75 0.26 9.68
N LEU A 15 -15.08 0.42 9.77
CA LEU A 15 -15.81 0.42 11.03
C LEU A 15 -16.23 -0.97 11.50
N PHE A 16 -16.62 -1.84 10.57
CA PHE A 16 -17.26 -3.10 10.94
C PHE A 16 -16.35 -4.33 10.78
N THR A 17 -15.21 -4.20 10.07
CA THR A 17 -14.31 -5.33 9.81
C THR A 17 -12.89 -5.02 10.30
N GLU A 18 -12.55 -5.48 11.52
CA GLU A 18 -11.25 -5.20 12.13
C GLU A 18 -10.07 -5.72 11.29
N GLU A 19 -10.20 -6.89 10.66
CA GLU A 19 -9.16 -7.45 9.79
C GLU A 19 -8.91 -6.55 8.57
N TYR A 20 -9.97 -6.05 7.95
CA TYR A 20 -9.87 -5.09 6.86
C TYR A 20 -9.19 -3.80 7.31
N TYR A 21 -9.61 -3.26 8.47
CA TYR A 21 -9.01 -2.08 9.05
C TYR A 21 -7.48 -2.22 9.17
N ARG A 22 -7.01 -3.32 9.78
CA ARG A 22 -5.58 -3.56 10.02
C ARG A 22 -4.77 -3.65 8.72
N LYS A 23 -5.33 -4.25 7.67
CA LYS A 23 -4.66 -4.40 6.37
C LYS A 23 -4.61 -3.10 5.56
N VAL A 24 -5.65 -2.29 5.63
CA VAL A 24 -5.86 -1.18 4.68
C VAL A 24 -5.41 0.18 5.22
N VAL A 25 -5.57 0.44 6.52
CA VAL A 25 -5.26 1.74 7.14
C VAL A 25 -3.84 2.25 6.89
N PRO A 26 -2.78 1.42 6.87
CA PRO A 26 -1.43 1.93 6.60
C PRO A 26 -1.28 2.59 5.23
N PHE A 27 -2.14 2.28 4.29
CA PHE A 27 -2.08 2.77 2.91
C PHE A 27 -3.09 3.88 2.61
N LEU A 28 -4.07 4.08 3.50
CA LEU A 28 -5.09 5.11 3.36
C LEU A 28 -4.58 6.48 3.83
N LYS A 29 -4.96 7.49 3.08
CA LYS A 29 -4.73 8.89 3.44
C LYS A 29 -6.04 9.65 3.39
N ALA A 30 -6.23 10.58 4.33
CA ALA A 30 -7.43 11.44 4.36
C ALA A 30 -7.64 12.22 3.05
N GLU A 31 -6.54 12.61 2.39
CA GLU A 31 -6.56 13.32 1.10
C GLU A 31 -7.09 12.51 -0.08
N TYR A 32 -7.21 11.17 0.07
CA TYR A 32 -7.79 10.32 -0.98
C TYR A 32 -9.31 10.48 -1.07
N PHE A 33 -9.98 10.75 0.03
CA PHE A 33 -11.41 10.99 0.06
C PHE A 33 -11.75 12.34 -0.61
N GLN A 34 -12.79 12.34 -1.44
CA GLN A 34 -13.16 13.54 -2.20
C GLN A 34 -14.10 14.44 -1.40
N GLU A 35 -15.08 13.83 -0.73
CA GLU A 35 -16.06 14.56 0.07
C GLU A 35 -15.48 14.93 1.43
N HIS A 36 -15.84 16.10 1.89
CA HIS A 36 -15.29 16.64 3.13
C HIS A 36 -15.74 15.87 4.37
N ASP A 37 -16.97 15.39 4.38
CA ASP A 37 -17.53 14.57 5.45
C ASP A 37 -16.86 13.20 5.56
N GLU A 38 -16.58 12.55 4.42
CA GLU A 38 -15.85 11.28 4.37
C GLU A 38 -14.42 11.42 4.93
N LYS A 39 -13.76 12.52 4.56
CA LYS A 39 -12.43 12.84 5.07
C LYS A 39 -12.43 13.03 6.59
N ILE A 40 -13.39 13.79 7.13
CA ILE A 40 -13.56 14.01 8.57
C ILE A 40 -13.78 12.66 9.29
N ILE A 41 -14.64 11.80 8.74
CA ILE A 41 -14.92 10.49 9.33
C ILE A 41 -13.67 9.63 9.37
N PHE A 42 -12.89 9.59 8.28
CA PHE A 42 -11.65 8.83 8.23
C PHE A 42 -10.62 9.36 9.23
N GLU A 43 -10.44 10.68 9.33
CA GLU A 43 -9.56 11.31 10.33
C GLU A 43 -9.96 10.90 11.76
N GLU A 44 -11.25 10.90 12.10
CA GLU A 44 -11.73 10.46 13.41
C GLU A 44 -11.48 8.98 13.69
N ILE A 45 -11.65 8.11 12.66
CA ILE A 45 -11.32 6.69 12.79
C ILE A 45 -9.83 6.51 13.07
N GLN A 46 -8.97 7.23 12.33
CA GLN A 46 -7.53 7.16 12.47
C GLN A 46 -7.06 7.68 13.83
N ASP A 47 -7.58 8.82 14.29
CA ASP A 47 -7.24 9.40 15.58
C ASP A 47 -7.67 8.52 16.76
N PHE A 48 -8.88 7.95 16.70
CA PHE A 48 -9.35 7.03 17.72
C PHE A 48 -8.48 5.78 17.78
N SER A 49 -8.20 5.18 16.65
CA SER A 49 -7.41 3.96 16.59
C SER A 49 -5.97 4.17 17.02
N GLY A 50 -5.39 5.33 16.70
CA GLY A 50 -4.06 5.71 17.16
C GLY A 50 -3.97 5.87 18.69
N LYS A 51 -5.08 6.22 19.36
CA LYS A 51 -5.13 6.38 20.83
C LYS A 51 -5.43 5.08 21.56
N TYR A 52 -6.30 4.25 21.01
CA TYR A 52 -6.90 3.11 21.75
C TYR A 52 -6.53 1.74 21.16
N ASP A 53 -5.83 1.69 20.02
CA ASP A 53 -5.48 0.46 19.28
C ASP A 53 -6.71 -0.42 18.98
N LYS A 54 -7.84 0.24 18.67
CA LYS A 54 -9.14 -0.38 18.37
C LYS A 54 -9.89 0.44 17.36
N VAL A 55 -10.77 -0.22 16.63
CA VAL A 55 -11.71 0.43 15.72
C VAL A 55 -12.84 1.11 16.55
N PRO A 56 -13.21 2.36 16.26
CA PRO A 56 -14.32 3.03 16.95
C PRO A 56 -15.67 2.44 16.53
N THR A 57 -16.64 2.45 17.43
CA THR A 57 -18.05 2.19 17.06
C THR A 57 -18.69 3.45 16.46
N GLN A 58 -19.80 3.29 15.75
CA GLN A 58 -20.56 4.44 15.24
C GLN A 58 -20.93 5.43 16.35
N GLU A 59 -21.32 4.94 17.53
CA GLU A 59 -21.68 5.79 18.68
C GLU A 59 -20.48 6.64 19.13
N VAL A 60 -19.30 6.04 19.20
CA VAL A 60 -18.06 6.73 19.57
C VAL A 60 -17.72 7.80 18.53
N LEU A 61 -17.85 7.51 17.24
CA LEU A 61 -17.63 8.51 16.19
C LEU A 61 -18.60 9.68 16.30
N LEU A 62 -19.89 9.42 16.55
CA LEU A 62 -20.88 10.49 16.72
C LEU A 62 -20.57 11.37 17.92
N ILE A 63 -20.10 10.78 19.04
CA ILE A 63 -19.70 11.54 20.22
C ILE A 63 -18.45 12.37 19.94
N ASN A 64 -17.45 11.80 19.25
CA ASN A 64 -16.23 12.52 18.90
C ASN A 64 -16.54 13.69 17.97
N LEU A 65 -17.34 13.48 16.92
CA LEU A 65 -17.78 14.55 16.02
C LEU A 65 -18.48 15.71 16.77
N GLN A 66 -19.31 15.41 17.78
CA GLN A 66 -19.95 16.43 18.61
C GLN A 66 -18.96 17.28 19.42
N ASN A 67 -17.82 16.70 19.78
CA ASN A 67 -16.79 17.38 20.56
C ASN A 67 -15.82 18.20 19.72
N ARG A 68 -15.87 18.07 18.39
CA ARG A 68 -15.05 18.88 17.47
C ARG A 68 -15.57 20.31 17.40
N THR A 69 -14.67 21.25 17.61
CA THR A 69 -15.00 22.70 17.57
C THR A 69 -14.56 23.38 16.28
N ASP A 70 -13.86 22.67 15.44
CA ASP A 70 -13.29 23.15 14.17
C ASP A 70 -14.23 22.95 12.97
N LEU A 71 -15.33 22.19 13.16
CA LEU A 71 -16.30 21.90 12.10
C LEU A 71 -17.37 23.00 11.99
N THR A 72 -17.73 23.30 10.73
CA THR A 72 -18.95 24.07 10.48
C THR A 72 -20.19 23.23 10.77
N GLU A 73 -21.31 23.87 11.08
CA GLU A 73 -22.59 23.17 11.32
C GLU A 73 -23.00 22.27 10.14
N GLU A 74 -22.78 22.74 8.91
CA GLU A 74 -23.05 21.98 7.69
C GLU A 74 -22.16 20.74 7.58
N ALA A 75 -20.84 20.89 7.78
CA ALA A 75 -19.89 19.76 7.75
C ALA A 75 -20.20 18.73 8.83
N PHE A 76 -20.54 19.18 10.04
CA PHE A 76 -20.97 18.32 11.12
C PHE A 76 -22.22 17.53 10.76
N ASN A 77 -23.28 18.20 10.27
CA ASN A 77 -24.53 17.54 9.92
C ASN A 77 -24.34 16.50 8.79
N ASN A 78 -23.51 16.81 7.79
CA ASN A 78 -23.18 15.90 6.71
C ASN A 78 -22.41 14.68 7.24
N ALA A 79 -21.37 14.87 8.04
CA ALA A 79 -20.61 13.78 8.63
C ALA A 79 -21.49 12.88 9.51
N VAL A 80 -22.37 13.45 10.34
CA VAL A 80 -23.32 12.69 11.15
C VAL A 80 -24.30 11.89 10.28
N ALA A 81 -24.81 12.47 9.19
CA ALA A 81 -25.69 11.78 8.28
C ALA A 81 -24.97 10.61 7.58
N THR A 82 -23.75 10.83 7.13
CA THR A 82 -22.91 9.80 6.50
C THR A 82 -22.59 8.66 7.49
N VAL A 83 -22.15 8.96 8.71
CA VAL A 83 -21.90 7.92 9.74
C VAL A 83 -23.15 7.08 10.00
N LYS A 84 -24.34 7.71 10.12
CA LYS A 84 -25.60 7.00 10.33
C LYS A 84 -26.05 6.14 9.14
N SER A 85 -25.61 6.48 7.94
CA SER A 85 -25.91 5.69 6.73
C SER A 85 -25.04 4.45 6.59
N LEU A 86 -23.87 4.39 7.28
CA LEU A 86 -22.99 3.23 7.24
C LEU A 86 -23.64 2.08 8.01
N THR A 87 -24.01 1.03 7.30
CA THR A 87 -24.62 -0.19 7.86
C THR A 87 -23.66 -1.36 7.72
N ASP A 88 -23.76 -2.32 8.65
CA ASP A 88 -22.95 -3.55 8.57
C ASP A 88 -23.54 -4.46 7.48
N GLU A 89 -23.12 -4.25 6.25
CA GLU A 89 -23.51 -5.07 5.09
C GLU A 89 -22.33 -5.93 4.67
N TRP A 90 -22.62 -7.20 4.40
CA TRP A 90 -21.60 -8.13 3.96
C TRP A 90 -21.07 -7.76 2.57
N VAL A 91 -19.75 -7.75 2.45
CA VAL A 91 -19.00 -7.61 1.19
C VAL A 91 -17.93 -8.69 1.16
N ASP A 92 -17.66 -9.24 -0.03
CA ASP A 92 -16.56 -10.17 -0.21
C ASP A 92 -15.24 -9.49 0.17
N PHE A 93 -14.49 -10.13 1.06
CA PHE A 93 -13.29 -9.54 1.68
C PHE A 93 -12.17 -9.31 0.67
N ASP A 94 -11.89 -10.29 -0.18
CA ASP A 94 -10.82 -10.19 -1.17
C ASP A 94 -11.17 -9.14 -2.23
N TRP A 95 -12.42 -9.14 -2.67
CA TRP A 95 -12.90 -8.13 -3.60
C TRP A 95 -12.77 -6.70 -3.05
N VAL A 96 -13.15 -6.48 -1.78
CA VAL A 96 -13.06 -5.12 -1.20
C VAL A 96 -11.63 -4.67 -0.98
N LEU A 97 -10.70 -5.60 -0.69
CA LEU A 97 -9.28 -5.30 -0.63
C LEU A 97 -8.74 -4.85 -1.98
N ASP A 98 -8.98 -5.64 -3.04
CA ASP A 98 -8.53 -5.33 -4.41
C ASP A 98 -9.13 -4.00 -4.90
N ALA A 99 -10.44 -3.80 -4.66
CA ALA A 99 -11.11 -2.56 -5.04
C ALA A 99 -10.54 -1.34 -4.31
N THR A 100 -10.20 -1.48 -3.02
CA THR A 100 -9.61 -0.41 -2.23
C THR A 100 -8.18 -0.11 -2.66
N GLU A 101 -7.37 -1.13 -2.93
CA GLU A 101 -6.01 -0.94 -3.44
C GLU A 101 -6.03 -0.15 -4.75
N LYS A 102 -6.85 -0.59 -5.70
CA LYS A 102 -7.02 0.11 -6.97
C LYS A 102 -7.47 1.55 -6.77
N TRP A 103 -8.44 1.79 -5.89
CA TRP A 103 -8.89 3.14 -5.57
C TRP A 103 -7.77 3.99 -4.98
N CYS A 104 -6.96 3.46 -4.04
CA CYS A 104 -5.81 4.16 -3.48
C CYS A 104 -4.78 4.53 -4.56
N GLN A 105 -4.47 3.61 -5.47
CA GLN A 105 -3.57 3.84 -6.60
C GLN A 105 -4.08 4.96 -7.51
N ASP A 106 -5.35 4.89 -7.91
CA ASP A 106 -5.99 5.90 -8.78
C ASP A 106 -5.98 7.28 -8.09
N ARG A 107 -6.27 7.34 -6.79
CA ARG A 107 -6.26 8.58 -6.01
C ARG A 107 -4.85 9.14 -5.82
N ALA A 108 -3.86 8.29 -5.51
CA ALA A 108 -2.46 8.69 -5.39
C ALA A 108 -1.94 9.30 -6.70
N ILE A 109 -2.20 8.65 -7.83
CA ILE A 109 -1.80 9.14 -9.16
C ILE A 109 -2.49 10.48 -9.46
N TYR A 110 -3.80 10.58 -9.22
CA TYR A 110 -4.54 11.81 -9.45
C TYR A 110 -3.95 13.00 -8.65
N LEU A 111 -3.71 12.81 -7.35
CA LEU A 111 -3.14 13.85 -6.49
C LEU A 111 -1.72 14.23 -6.89
N ALA A 112 -0.90 13.24 -7.25
CA ALA A 112 0.46 13.46 -7.74
C ALA A 112 0.48 14.26 -9.05
N LEU A 113 -0.44 13.98 -9.97
CA LEU A 113 -0.59 14.76 -11.20
C LEU A 113 -1.04 16.20 -10.91
N MET A 114 -2.02 16.39 -10.04
CA MET A 114 -2.48 17.74 -9.65
C MET A 114 -1.36 18.53 -8.98
N GLN A 115 -0.59 17.91 -8.10
CA GLN A 115 0.58 18.53 -7.46
C GLN A 115 1.68 18.85 -8.49
N SER A 116 1.94 17.94 -9.42
CA SER A 116 2.93 18.14 -10.49
C SER A 116 2.56 19.32 -11.40
N ILE A 117 1.29 19.47 -11.75
CA ILE A 117 0.78 20.62 -12.52
C ILE A 117 1.00 21.92 -11.74
N LYS A 118 0.64 21.93 -10.45
CA LYS A 118 0.85 23.10 -9.59
C LYS A 118 2.31 23.53 -9.51
N ILE A 119 3.24 22.55 -9.40
CA ILE A 119 4.69 22.81 -9.42
C ILE A 119 5.14 23.34 -10.78
N ALA A 120 4.65 22.74 -11.88
CA ALA A 120 5.01 23.14 -13.24
C ALA A 120 4.60 24.59 -13.54
N ASP A 121 3.44 25.01 -13.05
CA ASP A 121 2.88 26.36 -13.18
C ASP A 121 3.52 27.39 -12.21
N GLY A 122 4.45 26.92 -11.33
CA GLY A 122 5.10 27.79 -10.34
C GLY A 122 4.21 28.18 -9.16
N GLY A 123 3.10 27.48 -8.95
CA GLY A 123 2.17 27.69 -7.83
C GLY A 123 2.61 27.08 -6.51
N ASP A 124 3.68 26.28 -6.51
CA ASP A 124 4.28 25.73 -5.30
C ASP A 124 5.62 26.44 -5.01
N SER A 125 5.70 27.12 -3.87
CA SER A 125 6.90 27.87 -3.48
C SER A 125 7.95 26.99 -2.78
N LYS A 126 7.61 25.75 -2.43
CA LYS A 126 8.46 24.84 -1.65
C LYS A 126 9.16 23.77 -2.50
N LEU A 127 8.53 23.41 -3.63
CA LEU A 127 9.01 22.34 -4.51
C LEU A 127 9.36 22.91 -5.88
N ASP A 128 10.47 22.44 -6.44
CA ASP A 128 10.89 22.75 -7.79
C ASP A 128 10.46 21.65 -8.78
N LYS A 129 10.64 21.92 -10.07
CA LYS A 129 10.27 20.98 -11.14
C LYS A 129 11.05 19.64 -11.06
N GLY A 130 12.19 19.62 -10.39
CA GLY A 130 13.00 18.42 -10.19
C GLY A 130 12.33 17.42 -9.23
N ALA A 131 11.37 17.84 -8.41
CA ALA A 131 10.64 16.96 -7.50
C ALA A 131 9.53 16.14 -8.21
N ILE A 132 9.09 16.57 -9.39
CA ILE A 132 7.98 15.90 -10.12
C ILE A 132 8.20 14.41 -10.35
N PRO A 133 9.37 13.95 -10.84
CA PRO A 133 9.58 12.52 -11.04
C PRO A 133 9.43 11.68 -9.77
N SER A 134 9.95 12.18 -8.63
CA SER A 134 9.81 11.48 -7.34
C SER A 134 8.36 11.40 -6.89
N ILE A 135 7.61 12.48 -6.99
CA ILE A 135 6.18 12.54 -6.61
C ILE A 135 5.37 11.50 -7.41
N LEU A 136 5.62 11.41 -8.72
CA LEU A 136 4.94 10.44 -9.59
C LEU A 136 5.40 9.01 -9.30
N GLN A 137 6.68 8.80 -9.02
CA GLN A 137 7.22 7.49 -8.67
C GLN A 137 6.63 6.98 -7.36
N ASP A 138 6.52 7.83 -6.34
CA ASP A 138 5.92 7.48 -5.06
C ASP A 138 4.44 7.13 -5.19
N ALA A 139 3.71 7.85 -6.04
CA ALA A 139 2.30 7.55 -6.32
C ALA A 139 2.11 6.22 -7.05
N LEU A 140 3.01 5.86 -7.97
CA LEU A 140 2.99 4.58 -8.70
C LEU A 140 3.43 3.40 -7.83
N ALA A 141 4.12 3.64 -6.72
CA ALA A 141 4.59 2.62 -5.80
C ALA A 141 3.53 2.21 -4.76
N VAL A 142 2.35 2.82 -4.76
CA VAL A 142 1.27 2.46 -3.82
C VAL A 142 0.79 1.04 -4.13
N SER A 143 1.00 0.13 -3.17
CA SER A 143 0.55 -1.26 -3.24
C SER A 143 0.28 -1.77 -1.83
N PHE A 144 -0.74 -2.61 -1.68
CA PHE A 144 -1.07 -3.30 -0.42
C PHE A 144 -0.24 -4.58 -0.25
N ASP A 145 0.68 -4.83 -1.17
CA ASP A 145 1.56 -5.98 -1.08
C ASP A 145 2.54 -5.80 0.08
N GLU A 146 2.28 -6.52 1.16
CA GLU A 146 3.14 -6.54 2.36
C GLU A 146 4.44 -7.33 2.14
N HIS A 147 4.59 -7.96 0.96
CA HIS A 147 5.73 -8.81 0.64
C HIS A 147 6.97 -8.00 0.26
N ILE A 148 7.34 -7.01 1.10
CA ILE A 148 8.65 -6.36 1.00
C ILE A 148 9.69 -7.28 1.66
N GLY A 149 10.11 -8.29 0.93
CA GLY A 149 11.11 -9.25 1.37
C GLY A 149 10.56 -10.65 1.62
N HIS A 150 11.46 -11.58 2.00
CA HIS A 150 11.10 -12.94 2.35
C HIS A 150 10.80 -13.03 3.85
N ASP A 151 9.61 -13.49 4.22
CA ASP A 151 9.34 -13.88 5.60
C ASP A 151 10.23 -15.06 5.97
N TYR A 152 11.12 -14.83 6.94
CA TYR A 152 12.14 -15.82 7.31
C TYR A 152 11.54 -17.09 7.92
N ILE A 153 10.40 -17.00 8.58
CA ILE A 153 9.77 -18.11 9.30
C ILE A 153 8.73 -18.80 8.39
N GLU A 154 7.80 -18.05 7.83
CA GLU A 154 6.71 -18.62 7.03
C GLU A 154 7.21 -19.22 5.71
N GLN A 155 8.16 -18.57 5.04
CA GLN A 155 8.73 -19.04 3.77
C GLN A 155 9.95 -19.98 3.98
N SER A 156 10.07 -20.62 5.13
CA SER A 156 11.19 -21.52 5.42
C SER A 156 11.28 -22.71 4.47
N LYS A 157 10.14 -23.23 4.00
CA LYS A 157 10.08 -24.36 3.03
C LYS A 157 10.55 -23.92 1.64
N ASP A 158 10.04 -22.80 1.13
CA ASP A 158 10.39 -22.28 -0.19
C ASP A 158 11.89 -21.94 -0.25
N ARG A 159 12.39 -21.38 0.85
CA ARG A 159 13.82 -21.09 1.00
C ARG A 159 14.66 -22.36 1.05
N TYR A 160 14.21 -23.39 1.78
CA TYR A 160 14.88 -24.68 1.81
C TYR A 160 14.95 -25.29 0.41
N GLU A 161 13.85 -25.30 -0.35
CA GLU A 161 13.79 -25.77 -1.73
C GLU A 161 14.69 -24.95 -2.65
N PHE A 162 14.69 -23.63 -2.52
CA PHE A 162 15.54 -22.73 -3.29
C PHE A 162 17.02 -23.03 -3.09
N TYR A 163 17.48 -23.19 -1.83
CA TYR A 163 18.89 -23.50 -1.51
C TYR A 163 19.31 -24.93 -1.86
N HIS A 164 18.36 -25.85 -1.96
CA HIS A 164 18.64 -27.25 -2.29
C HIS A 164 18.31 -27.58 -3.76
N LYS A 165 17.84 -26.61 -4.52
CA LYS A 165 17.62 -26.79 -5.95
C LYS A 165 18.94 -27.05 -6.64
N VAL A 166 19.03 -28.19 -7.32
CA VAL A 166 20.20 -28.52 -8.13
C VAL A 166 20.22 -27.58 -9.34
N GLU A 167 21.17 -26.65 -9.35
CA GLU A 167 21.36 -25.74 -10.47
C GLU A 167 21.95 -26.48 -11.67
N GLU A 168 21.39 -26.28 -12.86
CA GLU A 168 22.00 -26.72 -14.09
C GLU A 168 23.27 -25.92 -14.32
N LYS A 169 24.39 -26.66 -14.49
CA LYS A 169 25.72 -26.11 -14.75
C LYS A 169 26.16 -26.37 -16.16
N ILE A 170 26.90 -25.46 -16.74
CA ILE A 170 27.56 -25.60 -18.02
C ILE A 170 28.92 -26.29 -17.77
N PRO A 171 29.15 -27.53 -18.23
CA PRO A 171 30.39 -28.22 -17.97
C PRO A 171 31.54 -27.59 -18.76
N PHE A 172 32.74 -27.65 -18.21
CA PHE A 172 33.98 -27.37 -18.96
C PHE A 172 34.37 -28.58 -19.83
N ASP A 173 35.15 -28.32 -20.85
CA ASP A 173 35.76 -29.36 -21.67
C ASP A 173 36.83 -30.17 -20.89
N LEU A 174 37.32 -29.66 -19.79
CA LEU A 174 38.32 -30.29 -18.92
C LEU A 174 37.68 -30.95 -17.71
N GLU A 175 37.79 -32.29 -17.63
CA GLU A 175 37.20 -33.09 -16.54
C GLU A 175 37.63 -32.63 -15.14
N LYS A 176 38.92 -32.23 -14.98
CA LYS A 176 39.44 -31.78 -13.73
C LYS A 176 38.78 -30.49 -13.21
N PHE A 177 38.43 -29.58 -14.13
CA PHE A 177 37.67 -28.37 -13.77
C PHE A 177 36.24 -28.70 -13.38
N ASN A 178 35.60 -29.65 -14.04
CA ASN A 178 34.27 -30.11 -13.66
C ASN A 178 34.26 -30.77 -12.29
N TYR A 179 35.31 -31.52 -11.96
CA TYR A 179 35.44 -32.08 -10.60
C TYR A 179 35.58 -31.00 -9.53
N ILE A 180 36.45 -29.98 -9.75
CA ILE A 180 36.70 -28.89 -8.79
C ILE A 180 35.43 -28.03 -8.62
N THR A 181 34.73 -27.71 -9.69
CA THR A 181 33.54 -26.86 -9.72
C THR A 181 32.23 -27.60 -9.41
N LYS A 182 32.33 -28.93 -9.17
CA LYS A 182 31.16 -29.80 -8.96
C LYS A 182 30.17 -29.74 -10.13
N GLY A 183 30.66 -29.88 -11.34
CA GLY A 183 29.81 -30.00 -12.55
C GLY A 183 29.86 -28.85 -13.52
N GLY A 184 30.64 -27.81 -13.29
CA GLY A 184 30.77 -26.70 -14.23
C GLY A 184 30.44 -25.31 -13.67
N ILE A 185 30.06 -24.39 -14.53
CA ILE A 185 29.72 -23.00 -14.22
C ILE A 185 28.19 -22.88 -14.07
N PRO A 186 27.68 -22.32 -12.96
CA PRO A 186 26.27 -22.04 -12.82
C PRO A 186 25.79 -20.97 -13.82
N ASN A 187 24.56 -21.11 -14.29
CA ASN A 187 23.93 -20.09 -15.14
C ASN A 187 23.80 -18.74 -14.42
N LYS A 188 23.88 -17.65 -15.19
CA LYS A 188 23.71 -16.26 -14.68
C LYS A 188 24.75 -15.84 -13.61
N THR A 189 25.95 -16.41 -13.62
CA THR A 189 27.05 -16.02 -12.74
C THR A 189 28.19 -15.36 -13.51
N LEU A 190 28.88 -14.40 -12.89
CA LEU A 190 30.11 -13.81 -13.41
C LEU A 190 31.29 -14.70 -13.01
N ASN A 191 31.98 -15.24 -14.00
CA ASN A 191 33.19 -16.05 -13.78
C ASN A 191 34.41 -15.31 -14.29
N ILE A 192 35.42 -15.17 -13.44
CA ILE A 192 36.67 -14.48 -13.73
C ILE A 192 37.82 -15.49 -13.65
N ALA A 193 38.54 -15.68 -14.75
CA ALA A 193 39.76 -16.50 -14.78
C ALA A 193 40.98 -15.57 -14.72
N LEU A 194 41.87 -15.84 -13.77
CA LEU A 194 43.16 -15.12 -13.62
C LEU A 194 44.27 -16.12 -14.00
N ALA A 195 45.07 -15.75 -14.96
CA ALA A 195 46.25 -16.53 -15.38
C ALA A 195 47.46 -15.61 -15.52
N GLY A 196 48.63 -16.12 -15.20
CA GLY A 196 49.87 -15.41 -15.40
C GLY A 196 50.26 -15.35 -16.91
N THR A 197 51.16 -14.42 -17.27
CA THR A 197 51.68 -14.34 -18.62
C THR A 197 52.51 -15.57 -18.97
N GLY A 198 52.14 -16.27 -20.07
CA GLY A 198 52.89 -17.45 -20.57
C GLY A 198 52.35 -18.80 -20.14
N VAL A 199 51.10 -18.85 -19.69
CA VAL A 199 50.38 -20.09 -19.44
C VAL A 199 49.58 -20.48 -20.66
#